data_932e9bd8f53a3a3b036a1798754d8904
#
_entry.id   932e9bd8f53a3a3b036a1798754d8904
#
_cell.length_a   1.000
_cell.length_b   1.000
_cell.length_c   1.000
_cell.angle_alpha   90.00
_cell.angle_beta   90.00
_cell.angle_gamma   90.00
#
_symmetry.space_group_name_H-M   'P 1'
#
loop_
_entity.id
_entity.type
_entity.pdbx_description
1 polymer ?
#
loop_
_entity_poly.entity_id
_entity_poly.type
_entity_poly.pdbx_seq_one_letter_code
_entity_poly.pdbx_strand_id
1 'polypeptide(L)'
;MSSSGFVPGPSSKRDLNEYLPLNAGSPTYGPSRAALKALSTIMAKDLDGTGVTVNVLVPGGITYTPMVSESGFDRTKMIQPEVMAPPLLWLVSDAAGKVTGRRFLGVHWDPELPPEQAAEKAGAPVAWTSIATMPITPSRS
;
A
#
# COMPACT_ATOMS: atom_id res chain seq x y z
N MET A 1 0.13 -33.11 22.24
CA MET A 1 -0.08 -31.65 22.25
C MET A 1 0.28 -31.14 20.84
N SER A 2 -0.72 -30.93 20.03
CA SER A 2 -0.56 -30.37 18.67
C SER A 2 -0.54 -28.84 18.78
N SER A 3 0.62 -28.22 18.64
CA SER A 3 0.72 -26.79 18.45
C SER A 3 0.20 -26.46 17.05
N SER A 4 -1.01 -25.98 16.95
CA SER A 4 -1.51 -25.36 15.73
C SER A 4 -0.69 -24.10 15.47
N GLY A 5 0.37 -24.24 14.69
CA GLY A 5 1.17 -23.13 14.23
C GLY A 5 0.28 -22.21 13.39
N PHE A 6 0.03 -20.98 13.89
CA PHE A 6 -0.52 -19.91 13.10
C PHE A 6 0.44 -19.66 11.91
N VAL A 7 0.03 -20.08 10.74
CA VAL A 7 0.71 -19.71 9.49
C VAL A 7 0.08 -18.40 9.02
N PRO A 8 0.75 -17.25 9.20
CA PRO A 8 0.21 -16.00 8.70
C PRO A 8 0.11 -16.09 7.18
N GLY A 9 -1.04 -15.73 6.65
CA GLY A 9 -1.26 -15.69 5.20
C GLY A 9 -0.25 -14.78 4.49
N PRO A 10 0.02 -15.01 3.19
CA PRO A 10 1.06 -14.31 2.43
C PRO A 10 0.90 -12.79 2.39
N SER A 11 -0.27 -12.25 2.68
CA SER A 11 -0.53 -10.80 2.71
C SER A 11 0.04 -10.11 3.96
N SER A 12 0.08 -10.77 5.12
CA SER A 12 0.52 -10.14 6.37
C SER A 12 2.04 -9.87 6.41
N LYS A 13 2.84 -10.78 5.86
CA LYS A 13 4.30 -10.60 5.81
C LYS A 13 4.73 -9.52 4.81
N ARG A 14 4.02 -9.38 3.69
CA ARG A 14 4.30 -8.35 2.70
C ARG A 14 3.99 -6.95 3.23
N ASP A 15 2.87 -6.79 3.90
CA ASP A 15 2.47 -5.49 4.43
C ASP A 15 3.43 -4.95 5.48
N LEU A 16 4.00 -5.78 6.33
CA LEU A 16 4.99 -5.36 7.32
C LEU A 16 6.35 -5.03 6.70
N ASN A 17 6.81 -5.80 5.70
CA ASN A 17 8.12 -5.60 5.08
C ASN A 17 8.17 -4.40 4.12
N GLU A 18 7.04 -4.03 3.50
CA GLU A 18 7.00 -2.92 2.55
C GLU A 18 6.88 -1.55 3.22
N TYR A 19 6.42 -1.50 4.46
CA TYR A 19 6.07 -0.24 5.11
C TYR A 19 6.79 0.05 6.41
N LEU A 20 7.42 -0.93 6.93
CA LEU A 20 8.34 -0.80 8.02
C LEU A 20 9.70 -1.21 7.47
N PRO A 21 10.50 -0.30 6.89
CA PRO A 21 11.91 -0.51 6.94
C PRO A 21 12.25 -0.59 8.42
N LEU A 22 12.32 -1.83 8.92
CA LEU A 22 12.71 -2.16 10.30
C LEU A 22 14.20 -1.86 10.47
N ASN A 23 14.64 -0.70 9.98
CA ASN A 23 15.96 -0.21 10.17
C ASN A 23 16.03 0.36 11.57
N ALA A 24 16.80 -0.30 12.40
CA ALA A 24 17.26 0.30 13.65
C ALA A 24 17.77 1.72 13.36
N GLY A 25 17.26 2.72 14.08
CA GLY A 25 17.64 4.12 13.90
C GLY A 25 16.61 5.04 13.26
N SER A 26 15.43 4.54 12.83
CA SER A 26 14.37 5.39 12.29
C SER A 26 13.02 5.14 12.99
N PRO A 27 12.91 5.43 14.31
CA PRO A 27 11.72 5.06 15.10
C PRO A 27 10.45 5.83 14.71
N THR A 28 10.57 6.92 13.98
CA THR A 28 9.43 7.77 13.58
C THR A 28 8.94 7.48 12.16
N TYR A 29 9.80 7.02 11.27
CA TYR A 29 9.46 6.84 9.85
C TYR A 29 8.42 5.72 9.64
N GLY A 30 8.69 4.52 10.15
CA GLY A 30 7.76 3.38 10.02
C GLY A 30 6.37 3.69 10.59
N PRO A 31 6.26 4.13 11.85
CA PRO A 31 4.98 4.53 12.44
C PRO A 31 4.24 5.62 11.68
N SER A 32 4.94 6.64 11.15
CA SER A 32 4.32 7.70 10.37
C SER A 32 3.71 7.18 9.06
N ARG A 33 4.37 6.22 8.41
CA ARG A 33 3.86 5.58 7.19
C ARG A 33 2.67 4.66 7.49
N ALA A 34 2.71 3.92 8.59
CA ALA A 34 1.59 3.11 9.04
C ALA A 34 0.36 3.98 9.37
N ALA A 35 0.56 5.11 10.04
CA ALA A 35 -0.50 6.07 10.34
C ALA A 35 -1.14 6.64 9.06
N LEU A 36 -0.34 6.96 8.05
CA LEU A 36 -0.85 7.45 6.76
C LEU A 36 -1.76 6.43 6.08
N LYS A 37 -1.43 5.15 6.15
CA LYS A 37 -2.27 4.08 5.61
C LYS A 37 -3.59 3.95 6.37
N ALA A 38 -3.53 3.98 7.70
CA ALA A 38 -4.73 3.95 8.53
C ALA A 38 -5.64 5.13 8.20
N LEU A 39 -5.09 6.34 8.09
CA LEU A 39 -5.81 7.54 7.68
C LEU A 39 -6.45 7.36 6.29
N SER A 40 -5.70 6.89 5.30
CA SER A 40 -6.21 6.66 3.95
C SER A 40 -7.37 5.67 3.93
N THR A 41 -7.32 4.65 4.77
CA THR A 41 -8.43 3.67 4.92
C THR A 41 -9.68 4.31 5.49
N ILE A 42 -9.54 5.14 6.51
CA ILE A 42 -10.67 5.86 7.13
C ILE A 42 -11.27 6.83 6.13
N MET A 43 -10.44 7.63 5.45
CA MET A 43 -10.89 8.57 4.43
C MET A 43 -11.64 7.87 3.28
N ALA A 44 -11.17 6.70 2.83
CA ALA A 44 -11.86 5.93 1.80
C ALA A 44 -13.25 5.49 2.23
N LYS A 45 -13.45 5.17 3.51
CA LYS A 45 -14.75 4.82 4.08
C LYS A 45 -15.65 6.03 4.29
N ASP A 46 -15.09 7.13 4.82
CA ASP A 46 -15.85 8.36 5.09
C ASP A 46 -16.39 9.00 3.79
N LEU A 47 -15.66 8.81 2.68
CA LEU A 47 -16.01 9.36 1.37
C LEU A 47 -16.80 8.37 0.48
N ASP A 48 -17.15 7.19 1.01
CA ASP A 48 -17.93 6.22 0.27
C ASP A 48 -19.28 6.80 -0.17
N GLY A 49 -19.66 6.54 -1.42
CA GLY A 49 -20.88 7.08 -2.02
C GLY A 49 -20.81 8.56 -2.45
N THR A 50 -19.71 9.28 -2.18
CA THR A 50 -19.56 10.69 -2.59
C THR A 50 -19.02 10.87 -4.02
N GLY A 51 -18.48 9.81 -4.61
CA GLY A 51 -17.76 9.86 -5.90
C GLY A 51 -16.28 10.23 -5.75
N VAL A 52 -15.79 10.52 -4.54
CA VAL A 52 -14.38 10.75 -4.27
C VAL A 52 -13.70 9.43 -3.89
N THR A 53 -12.58 9.11 -4.51
CA THR A 53 -11.80 7.90 -4.24
C THR A 53 -10.49 8.23 -3.51
N VAL A 54 -10.08 7.35 -2.61
CA VAL A 54 -8.81 7.48 -1.87
C VAL A 54 -8.01 6.20 -2.02
N ASN A 55 -6.83 6.30 -2.60
CA ASN A 55 -5.93 5.19 -2.82
C ASN A 55 -4.50 5.55 -2.41
N VAL A 56 -3.70 4.54 -2.14
CA VAL A 56 -2.28 4.70 -1.82
C VAL A 56 -1.45 4.13 -2.96
N LEU A 57 -0.55 4.94 -3.49
CA LEU A 57 0.41 4.52 -4.50
C LEU A 57 1.83 4.65 -3.95
N VAL A 58 2.61 3.58 -4.03
CA VAL A 58 4.00 3.56 -3.57
C VAL A 58 4.90 2.88 -4.61
N PRO A 59 6.19 3.21 -4.66
CA PRO A 59 7.12 2.58 -5.59
C PRO A 59 7.23 1.06 -5.40
N GLY A 60 7.28 0.57 -4.16
CA GLY A 60 7.43 -0.85 -3.81
C GLY A 60 8.83 -1.21 -3.29
N GLY A 61 9.66 -0.24 -2.93
CA GLY A 61 10.99 -0.43 -2.36
C GLY A 61 11.84 0.84 -2.37
N ILE A 62 13.15 0.66 -2.19
CA ILE A 62 14.11 1.77 -2.17
C ILE A 62 14.16 2.42 -3.56
N THR A 63 13.77 3.67 -3.63
CA THR A 63 13.63 4.42 -4.88
C THR A 63 14.70 5.49 -4.98
N TYR A 64 15.28 5.64 -6.18
CA TYR A 64 16.28 6.66 -6.44
C TYR A 64 15.67 8.05 -6.39
N THR A 65 15.91 8.75 -5.30
CA THR A 65 15.45 10.11 -5.04
C THR A 65 16.56 10.90 -4.35
N PRO A 66 16.51 12.24 -4.36
CA PRO A 66 17.52 13.05 -3.63
C PRO A 66 17.65 12.66 -2.16
N MET A 67 16.57 12.27 -1.49
CA MET A 67 16.58 11.84 -0.09
C MET A 67 17.41 10.57 0.16
N VAL A 68 17.54 9.70 -0.84
CA VAL A 68 18.21 8.38 -0.71
C VAL A 68 19.53 8.34 -1.47
N SER A 69 19.83 9.35 -2.29
CA SER A 69 21.01 9.38 -3.16
C SER A 69 22.35 9.31 -2.40
N GLU A 70 22.37 9.74 -1.14
CA GLU A 70 23.57 9.74 -0.27
C GLU A 70 23.61 8.55 0.70
N SER A 71 22.66 7.62 0.61
CA SER A 71 22.51 6.51 1.58
C SER A 71 23.50 5.35 1.41
N GLY A 72 24.39 5.40 0.42
CA GLY A 72 25.38 4.34 0.15
C GLY A 72 24.81 3.13 -0.61
N PHE A 73 23.52 3.12 -0.97
CA PHE A 73 22.94 2.08 -1.82
C PHE A 73 23.40 2.21 -3.28
N ASP A 74 23.54 1.08 -3.95
CA ASP A 74 23.85 1.03 -5.38
C ASP A 74 22.67 1.59 -6.20
N ARG A 75 22.90 2.74 -6.83
CA ARG A 75 21.89 3.45 -7.62
C ARG A 75 21.30 2.62 -8.76
N THR A 76 22.09 1.71 -9.32
CA THR A 76 21.67 0.86 -10.44
C THR A 76 20.66 -0.21 -10.01
N LYS A 77 20.60 -0.51 -8.72
CA LYS A 77 19.69 -1.48 -8.10
C LYS A 77 18.46 -0.84 -7.46
N MET A 78 18.43 0.50 -7.38
CA MET A 78 17.26 1.22 -6.87
C MET A 78 16.13 1.23 -7.90
N ILE A 79 14.91 1.26 -7.38
CA ILE A 79 13.72 1.49 -8.21
C ILE A 79 13.81 2.90 -8.80
N GLN A 80 13.51 3.02 -10.08
CA GLN A 80 13.40 4.34 -10.71
C GLN A 80 12.01 4.94 -10.46
N PRO A 81 11.90 6.25 -10.19
CA PRO A 81 10.63 6.87 -9.82
C PRO A 81 9.56 6.79 -10.92
N GLU A 82 9.95 6.58 -12.17
CA GLU A 82 9.08 6.46 -13.33
C GLU A 82 8.08 5.31 -13.22
N VAL A 83 8.35 4.30 -12.39
CA VAL A 83 7.41 3.18 -12.14
C VAL A 83 6.08 3.65 -11.55
N MET A 84 6.04 4.85 -10.99
CA MET A 84 4.83 5.44 -10.43
C MET A 84 3.88 5.99 -11.50
N ALA A 85 4.38 6.32 -12.69
CA ALA A 85 3.59 7.04 -13.69
C ALA A 85 2.44 6.20 -14.28
N PRO A 86 2.63 4.95 -14.74
CA PRO A 86 1.53 4.18 -15.33
C PRO A 86 0.36 3.95 -14.36
N PRO A 87 0.56 3.46 -13.12
CA PRO A 87 -0.55 3.30 -12.18
C PRO A 87 -1.18 4.64 -11.78
N LEU A 88 -0.40 5.73 -11.67
CA LEU A 88 -0.95 7.04 -11.37
C LEU A 88 -1.90 7.52 -12.47
N LEU A 89 -1.47 7.44 -13.73
CA LEU A 89 -2.29 7.84 -14.86
C LEU A 89 -3.60 7.05 -14.94
N TRP A 90 -3.54 5.76 -14.64
CA TRP A 90 -4.76 4.94 -14.58
C TRP A 90 -5.65 5.35 -13.42
N LEU A 91 -5.11 5.59 -12.23
CA LEU A 91 -5.88 5.95 -11.03
C LEU A 91 -6.64 7.28 -11.17
N VAL A 92 -6.14 8.21 -12.01
CA VAL A 92 -6.81 9.49 -12.27
C VAL A 92 -7.72 9.44 -13.50
N SER A 93 -7.84 8.28 -14.15
CA SER A 93 -8.75 8.08 -15.28
C SER A 93 -10.15 7.67 -14.85
N ASP A 94 -11.13 7.84 -15.72
CA ASP A 94 -12.52 7.40 -15.49
C ASP A 94 -12.63 5.89 -15.26
N ALA A 95 -11.70 5.09 -15.83
CA ALA A 95 -11.66 3.64 -15.65
C ALA A 95 -11.46 3.24 -14.18
N ALA A 96 -10.74 4.05 -13.41
CA ALA A 96 -10.51 3.83 -11.97
C ALA A 96 -11.51 4.57 -11.06
N GLY A 97 -12.54 5.20 -11.60
CA GLY A 97 -13.46 6.09 -10.88
C GLY A 97 -14.23 5.45 -9.71
N LYS A 98 -14.23 4.12 -9.61
CA LYS A 98 -14.82 3.37 -8.49
C LYS A 98 -13.79 2.66 -7.62
N VAL A 99 -12.50 2.82 -7.91
CA VAL A 99 -11.41 2.17 -7.18
C VAL A 99 -11.04 3.02 -5.98
N THR A 100 -11.35 2.54 -4.78
CA THR A 100 -11.07 3.23 -3.52
C THR A 100 -10.60 2.25 -2.44
N GLY A 101 -9.88 2.73 -1.44
CA GLY A 101 -9.41 1.93 -0.32
C GLY A 101 -8.34 0.89 -0.71
N ARG A 102 -7.62 1.12 -1.78
CA ARG A 102 -6.59 0.20 -2.28
C ARG A 102 -5.19 0.83 -2.22
N ARG A 103 -4.20 -0.05 -2.17
CA ARG A 103 -2.79 0.28 -2.29
C ARG A 103 -2.23 -0.37 -3.55
N PHE A 104 -1.38 0.35 -4.26
CA PHE A 104 -0.71 -0.11 -5.46
C PHE A 104 0.81 0.03 -5.32
N LEU A 105 1.53 -0.98 -5.84
CA LEU A 105 3.00 -1.00 -5.91
C LEU A 105 3.42 -0.75 -7.35
N GLY A 106 4.12 0.36 -7.60
CA GLY A 106 4.54 0.75 -8.95
C GLY A 106 5.39 -0.34 -9.64
N VAL A 107 6.28 -1.00 -8.90
CA VAL A 107 7.13 -2.09 -9.44
C VAL A 107 6.36 -3.34 -9.84
N HIS A 108 5.13 -3.51 -9.38
CA HIS A 108 4.29 -4.66 -9.74
C HIS A 108 3.31 -4.33 -10.86
N TRP A 109 3.28 -3.08 -11.30
CA TRP A 109 2.48 -2.68 -12.45
C TRP A 109 3.10 -3.24 -13.73
N ASP A 110 2.39 -4.11 -14.41
CA ASP A 110 2.84 -4.72 -15.64
C ASP A 110 2.27 -3.96 -16.85
N PRO A 111 3.11 -3.22 -17.59
CA PRO A 111 2.64 -2.41 -18.70
C PRO A 111 2.17 -3.22 -19.91
N GLU A 112 2.49 -4.52 -19.97
CA GLU A 112 2.04 -5.41 -21.04
C GLU A 112 0.61 -5.93 -20.84
N LEU A 113 0.07 -5.76 -19.63
CA LEU A 113 -1.29 -6.18 -19.31
C LEU A 113 -2.30 -5.04 -19.56
N PRO A 114 -3.58 -5.39 -19.84
CA PRO A 114 -4.65 -4.40 -19.75
C PRO A 114 -4.64 -3.71 -18.38
N PRO A 115 -4.93 -2.39 -18.31
CA PRO A 115 -4.76 -1.61 -17.09
C PRO A 115 -5.48 -2.16 -15.86
N GLU A 116 -6.66 -2.74 -16.04
CA GLU A 116 -7.43 -3.36 -14.95
C GLU A 116 -6.73 -4.61 -14.39
N GLN A 117 -6.14 -5.43 -15.26
CA GLN A 117 -5.38 -6.61 -14.84
C GLN A 117 -4.05 -6.21 -14.20
N ALA A 118 -3.39 -5.19 -14.73
CA ALA A 118 -2.19 -4.63 -14.11
C ALA A 118 -2.51 -4.08 -12.70
N ALA A 119 -3.65 -3.42 -12.53
CA ALA A 119 -4.13 -2.92 -11.25
C ALA A 119 -4.44 -4.04 -10.26
N GLU A 120 -5.02 -5.14 -10.70
CA GLU A 120 -5.24 -6.32 -9.85
C GLU A 120 -3.92 -6.92 -9.37
N LYS A 121 -2.95 -7.06 -10.27
CA LYS A 121 -1.62 -7.60 -9.97
C LYS A 121 -0.82 -6.71 -9.03
N ALA A 122 -0.87 -5.39 -9.21
CA ALA A 122 -0.13 -4.41 -8.42
C ALA A 122 -0.86 -3.98 -7.14
N GLY A 123 -2.17 -4.26 -7.04
CA GLY A 123 -3.06 -3.74 -6.00
C GLY A 123 -3.36 -4.71 -4.87
N ALA A 124 -3.62 -4.14 -3.68
CA ALA A 124 -4.12 -4.85 -2.51
C ALA A 124 -4.99 -3.89 -1.68
N PRO A 125 -5.79 -4.36 -0.71
CA PRO A 125 -6.42 -3.48 0.26
C PRO A 125 -5.39 -2.62 0.98
N VAL A 126 -5.74 -1.36 1.29
CA VAL A 126 -4.79 -0.41 1.86
C VAL A 126 -4.43 -0.70 3.32
N ALA A 127 -5.27 -1.40 4.06
CA ALA A 127 -5.01 -1.73 5.46
C ALA A 127 -5.35 -3.18 5.81
N TRP A 128 -5.03 -3.52 7.04
CA TRP A 128 -5.15 -4.84 7.66
C TRP A 128 -6.60 -5.28 7.85
N THR A 129 -7.26 -5.71 6.80
CA THR A 129 -8.64 -6.20 6.85
C THR A 129 -8.77 -7.57 7.51
N SER A 130 -7.65 -8.28 7.74
CA SER A 130 -7.64 -9.67 8.20
C SER A 130 -7.05 -9.89 9.60
N ILE A 131 -6.62 -8.83 10.32
CA ILE A 131 -5.82 -8.97 11.56
C ILE A 131 -6.65 -8.91 12.84
N ALA A 132 -7.85 -8.37 12.79
CA ALA A 132 -8.65 -8.20 14.01
C ALA A 132 -10.10 -8.63 13.85
N THR A 133 -10.60 -9.33 14.84
CA THR A 133 -12.03 -9.45 15.07
C THR A 133 -12.59 -8.05 15.33
N MET A 134 -13.68 -7.70 14.68
CA MET A 134 -14.32 -6.40 14.90
C MET A 134 -14.68 -6.21 16.38
N PRO A 135 -14.35 -5.09 17.00
CA PRO A 135 -14.75 -4.81 18.36
C PRO A 135 -16.27 -4.75 18.49
N ILE A 136 -16.79 -5.18 19.62
CA ILE A 136 -18.21 -5.02 19.95
C ILE A 136 -18.45 -3.53 20.19
N THR A 137 -19.26 -2.91 19.33
CA THR A 137 -19.69 -1.51 19.51
C THR A 137 -21.14 -1.48 19.95
N PRO A 138 -21.50 -0.72 21.01
CA PRO A 138 -22.88 -0.54 21.39
C PRO A 138 -23.65 0.18 20.27
N SER A 139 -24.91 -0.22 20.05
CA SER A 139 -25.81 0.49 19.14
C SER A 139 -26.03 1.92 19.65
N ARG A 140 -25.96 2.89 18.73
CA ARG A 140 -26.41 4.25 19.07
C ARG A 140 -27.94 4.25 19.21
N SER A 141 -28.42 4.74 20.35
CA SER A 141 -29.84 5.03 20.57
C SER A 141 -30.27 6.25 19.78
#